data_80adb68e54b489fe1447867b078a2e01
#
_entry.id   80adb68e54b489fe1447867b078a2e01
#
_cell.length_a   1.000
_cell.length_b   1.000
_cell.length_c   1.000
_cell.angle_alpha   90.00
_cell.angle_beta   90.00
_cell.angle_gamma   90.00
#
_symmetry.space_group_name_H-M   'P 1'
#
loop_
_entity.id
_entity.type
_entity.pdbx_description
1 polymer ?
#
loop_
_entity_poly.entity_id
_entity_poly.type
_entity_poly.pdbx_seq_one_letter_code
_entity_poly.pdbx_strand_id
1 'polypeptide(L)'
;MLNLLSGPTYALRPALTLVFALFALQSVAQNDVTADADAAFDRGGYFEAAKDYQASYAKLKGDLDEKGRVCYRIGECYRLARALPASEEWYKRAIDLKWADDNPDVFKHYGMVFMGQGEFDDAIEQFEKYKSAGGDAALASTMIESCNSAAESLIVNDSRFVVEPLVMVNSPSFDFAMAFADKRGEEVIFASSRSSAAGSGEDPITGESYMDLFMAEVDRKGKWSIPEPLGNTINSPSNEGGVTL
;
A
#
# COMPACT_ATOMS: atom_id res chain seq x y z
N MET A 1 -45.69 70.63 -9.26
CA MET A 1 -44.41 70.45 -9.96
C MET A 1 -43.54 69.57 -9.06
N LEU A 2 -43.51 68.29 -9.27
CA LEU A 2 -42.64 67.33 -8.56
C LEU A 2 -41.50 66.99 -9.50
N ASN A 3 -40.26 67.30 -9.08
CA ASN A 3 -39.05 66.90 -9.75
C ASN A 3 -38.63 65.52 -9.15
N LEU A 4 -38.68 64.49 -10.01
CA LEU A 4 -38.12 63.15 -9.70
C LEU A 4 -36.60 63.15 -9.96
N LEU A 5 -35.82 62.99 -8.94
CA LEU A 5 -34.38 62.78 -9.01
C LEU A 5 -34.10 61.30 -9.33
N SER A 6 -33.57 61.05 -10.55
CA SER A 6 -33.02 59.76 -10.94
C SER A 6 -31.65 59.54 -10.29
N GLY A 7 -31.54 58.53 -9.41
CA GLY A 7 -30.28 58.10 -8.86
C GLY A 7 -29.49 57.21 -9.86
N PRO A 8 -28.14 57.14 -9.74
CA PRO A 8 -27.33 56.38 -10.66
C PRO A 8 -27.44 54.87 -10.37
N THR A 9 -27.75 54.11 -11.40
CA THR A 9 -27.67 52.66 -11.38
C THR A 9 -26.21 52.20 -11.41
N TYR A 10 -25.78 51.60 -10.28
CA TYR A 10 -24.48 50.94 -10.23
C TYR A 10 -24.52 49.64 -11.03
N ALA A 11 -23.93 49.67 -12.20
CA ALA A 11 -23.64 48.43 -12.96
C ALA A 11 -22.63 47.59 -12.18
N LEU A 12 -23.04 46.46 -11.62
CA LEU A 12 -22.15 45.47 -11.03
C LEU A 12 -21.13 45.03 -12.08
N ARG A 13 -19.86 45.18 -11.73
CA ARG A 13 -18.73 44.88 -12.60
C ARG A 13 -18.68 43.37 -12.91
N PRO A 14 -18.70 42.93 -14.19
CA PRO A 14 -18.63 41.52 -14.56
C PRO A 14 -17.26 40.86 -14.29
N ALA A 15 -16.25 41.67 -13.86
CA ALA A 15 -14.90 41.18 -13.61
C ALA A 15 -14.78 40.29 -12.36
N LEU A 16 -15.63 40.49 -11.33
CA LEU A 16 -15.53 39.73 -10.08
C LEU A 16 -16.12 38.33 -10.21
N THR A 17 -17.17 38.15 -11.02
CA THR A 17 -17.81 36.89 -11.29
C THR A 17 -16.94 35.98 -12.15
N LEU A 18 -16.11 36.52 -13.05
CA LEU A 18 -15.20 35.73 -13.90
C LEU A 18 -14.03 35.15 -13.09
N VAL A 19 -13.52 35.86 -12.09
CA VAL A 19 -12.43 35.38 -11.23
C VAL A 19 -12.90 34.24 -10.34
N PHE A 20 -14.11 34.31 -9.76
CA PHE A 20 -14.67 33.23 -8.97
C PHE A 20 -14.99 31.98 -9.81
N ALA A 21 -15.45 32.15 -11.05
CA ALA A 21 -15.71 31.03 -11.96
C ALA A 21 -14.41 30.33 -12.41
N LEU A 22 -13.31 31.07 -12.59
CA LEU A 22 -12.00 30.50 -12.92
C LEU A 22 -11.39 29.72 -11.73
N PHE A 23 -11.55 30.18 -10.49
CA PHE A 23 -11.11 29.45 -9.30
C PHE A 23 -11.95 28.19 -9.07
N ALA A 24 -13.26 28.22 -9.27
CA ALA A 24 -14.14 27.06 -9.17
C ALA A 24 -13.83 26.01 -10.26
N LEU A 25 -13.50 26.43 -11.49
CA LEU A 25 -13.09 25.53 -12.57
C LEU A 25 -11.71 24.90 -12.31
N GLN A 26 -10.80 25.59 -11.67
CA GLN A 26 -9.50 25.01 -11.30
C GLN A 26 -9.61 23.96 -10.18
N SER A 27 -10.47 24.19 -9.18
CA SER A 27 -10.70 23.20 -8.12
C SER A 27 -11.43 21.95 -8.60
N VAL A 28 -12.37 22.09 -9.55
CA VAL A 28 -13.07 20.96 -10.18
C VAL A 28 -12.12 20.15 -11.08
N ALA A 29 -11.25 20.83 -11.85
CA ALA A 29 -10.26 20.15 -12.69
C ALA A 29 -9.18 19.41 -11.87
N GLN A 30 -8.87 19.89 -10.67
CA GLN A 30 -7.87 19.28 -9.79
C GLN A 30 -8.44 18.04 -9.08
N ASN A 31 -9.72 18.06 -8.71
CA ASN A 31 -10.42 16.86 -8.20
C ASN A 31 -10.57 15.77 -9.28
N ASP A 32 -10.65 16.16 -10.58
CA ASP A 32 -10.73 15.22 -11.70
C ASP A 32 -9.41 14.47 -11.94
N VAL A 33 -8.25 15.07 -11.59
CA VAL A 33 -6.93 14.47 -11.86
C VAL A 33 -6.67 13.22 -11.01
N THR A 34 -7.27 13.10 -9.83
CA THR A 34 -7.10 11.96 -8.92
C THR A 34 -8.31 11.03 -8.85
N ALA A 35 -9.40 11.33 -9.56
CA ALA A 35 -10.65 10.58 -9.46
C ALA A 35 -10.51 9.09 -9.81
N ASP A 36 -9.76 8.77 -10.86
CA ASP A 36 -9.52 7.36 -11.25
C ASP A 36 -8.70 6.63 -10.19
N ALA A 37 -7.68 7.30 -9.62
CA ALA A 37 -6.84 6.76 -8.55
C ALA A 37 -7.65 6.54 -7.25
N ASP A 38 -8.49 7.50 -6.87
CA ASP A 38 -9.38 7.38 -5.71
C ASP A 38 -10.35 6.21 -5.92
N ALA A 39 -10.94 6.06 -7.11
CA ALA A 39 -11.82 4.95 -7.43
C ALA A 39 -11.10 3.59 -7.43
N ALA A 40 -9.87 3.51 -7.91
CA ALA A 40 -9.06 2.30 -7.85
C ALA A 40 -8.73 1.92 -6.38
N PHE A 41 -8.35 2.91 -5.56
CA PHE A 41 -8.09 2.71 -4.13
C PHE A 41 -9.33 2.17 -3.40
N ASP A 42 -10.50 2.76 -3.64
CA ASP A 42 -11.75 2.37 -2.99
C ASP A 42 -12.22 0.96 -3.38
N ARG A 43 -11.83 0.48 -4.57
CA ARG A 43 -12.04 -0.91 -5.01
C ARG A 43 -11.03 -1.90 -4.41
N GLY A 44 -10.01 -1.40 -3.70
CA GLY A 44 -8.91 -2.21 -3.17
C GLY A 44 -7.80 -2.51 -4.19
N GLY A 45 -7.83 -1.93 -5.37
CA GLY A 45 -6.77 -2.04 -6.38
C GLY A 45 -5.59 -1.14 -6.05
N TYR A 46 -4.88 -1.46 -4.97
CA TYR A 46 -3.89 -0.54 -4.40
C TYR A 46 -2.69 -0.30 -5.32
N PHE A 47 -2.22 -1.32 -6.01
CA PHE A 47 -1.10 -1.15 -6.93
C PHE A 47 -1.50 -0.36 -8.18
N GLU A 48 -2.71 -0.60 -8.71
CA GLU A 48 -3.30 0.20 -9.78
C GLU A 48 -3.44 1.67 -9.34
N ALA A 49 -4.04 1.89 -8.17
CA ALA A 49 -4.22 3.23 -7.59
C ALA A 49 -2.87 3.96 -7.41
N ALA A 50 -1.81 3.26 -6.97
CA ALA A 50 -0.49 3.86 -6.84
C ALA A 50 0.04 4.41 -8.17
N LYS A 51 -0.11 3.66 -9.27
CA LYS A 51 0.28 4.09 -10.62
C LYS A 51 -0.50 5.34 -11.04
N ASP A 52 -1.82 5.35 -10.82
CA ASP A 52 -2.70 6.46 -11.20
C ASP A 52 -2.43 7.71 -10.35
N TYR A 53 -2.22 7.57 -9.05
CA TYR A 53 -1.80 8.68 -8.18
C TYR A 53 -0.44 9.25 -8.59
N GLN A 54 0.54 8.43 -8.96
CA GLN A 54 1.84 8.91 -9.45
C GLN A 54 1.70 9.69 -10.76
N ALA A 55 0.86 9.21 -11.68
CA ALA A 55 0.55 9.92 -12.91
C ALA A 55 -0.15 11.26 -12.65
N SER A 56 -1.00 11.31 -11.62
CA SER A 56 -1.68 12.52 -11.15
C SER A 56 -0.70 13.49 -10.48
N TYR A 57 0.16 13.00 -9.60
CA TYR A 57 1.19 13.78 -8.93
C TYR A 57 2.08 14.55 -9.91
N ALA A 58 2.47 13.92 -11.01
CA ALA A 58 3.29 14.55 -12.04
C ALA A 58 2.58 15.73 -12.73
N LYS A 59 1.24 15.76 -12.74
CA LYS A 59 0.41 16.82 -13.33
C LYS A 59 0.10 17.95 -12.35
N LEU A 60 0.20 17.71 -11.04
CA LEU A 60 -0.08 18.72 -10.00
C LEU A 60 0.96 19.84 -10.04
N LYS A 61 0.49 21.10 -10.17
CA LYS A 61 1.33 22.29 -10.22
C LYS A 61 0.98 23.23 -9.07
N GLY A 62 1.95 23.46 -8.17
CA GLY A 62 1.90 24.57 -7.21
C GLY A 62 1.06 24.36 -5.95
N ASP A 63 0.16 23.40 -5.92
CA ASP A 63 -0.63 23.05 -4.74
C ASP A 63 0.14 22.04 -3.89
N LEU A 64 0.78 22.52 -2.83
CA LEU A 64 1.60 21.70 -1.94
C LEU A 64 0.75 20.80 -1.03
N ASP A 65 -0.44 21.27 -0.67
CA ASP A 65 -1.36 20.51 0.16
C ASP A 65 -1.88 19.28 -0.59
N GLU A 66 -2.40 19.48 -1.81
CA GLU A 66 -2.84 18.38 -2.65
C GLU A 66 -1.68 17.42 -3.02
N LYS A 67 -0.47 17.93 -3.23
CA LYS A 67 0.71 17.08 -3.41
C LYS A 67 1.01 16.25 -2.17
N GLY A 68 0.89 16.82 -0.99
CA GLY A 68 1.05 16.12 0.29
C GLY A 68 0.02 15.01 0.44
N ARG A 69 -1.26 15.31 0.15
CA ARG A 69 -2.35 14.32 0.13
C ARG A 69 -2.04 13.15 -0.81
N VAL A 70 -1.66 13.46 -2.04
CA VAL A 70 -1.37 12.43 -3.05
C VAL A 70 -0.16 11.59 -2.65
N CYS A 71 0.92 12.19 -2.10
CA CYS A 71 2.04 11.44 -1.57
C CYS A 71 1.61 10.46 -0.47
N TYR A 72 0.79 10.94 0.48
CA TYR A 72 0.23 10.09 1.53
C TYR A 72 -0.59 8.92 0.93
N ARG A 73 -1.47 9.19 -0.03
CA ARG A 73 -2.29 8.16 -0.70
C ARG A 73 -1.43 7.12 -1.43
N ILE A 74 -0.35 7.53 -2.10
CA ILE A 74 0.59 6.58 -2.73
C ILE A 74 1.29 5.74 -1.65
N GLY A 75 1.70 6.36 -0.54
CA GLY A 75 2.24 5.63 0.61
C GLY A 75 1.27 4.57 1.13
N GLU A 76 -0.01 4.91 1.31
CA GLU A 76 -1.06 3.98 1.71
C GLU A 76 -1.25 2.85 0.69
N CYS A 77 -1.25 3.16 -0.59
CA CYS A 77 -1.35 2.16 -1.65
C CYS A 77 -0.23 1.12 -1.53
N TYR A 78 1.03 1.55 -1.46
CA TYR A 78 2.16 0.64 -1.34
C TYR A 78 2.18 -0.12 -0.01
N ARG A 79 1.79 0.51 1.10
CA ARG A 79 1.67 -0.16 2.40
C ARG A 79 0.63 -1.30 2.34
N LEU A 80 -0.53 -1.04 1.76
CA LEU A 80 -1.61 -2.02 1.61
C LEU A 80 -1.27 -3.11 0.58
N ALA A 81 -0.51 -2.77 -0.45
CA ALA A 81 0.09 -3.72 -1.41
C ALA A 81 1.30 -4.49 -0.86
N ARG A 82 1.71 -4.23 0.41
CA ARG A 82 2.88 -4.85 1.07
C ARG A 82 4.23 -4.50 0.45
N ALA A 83 4.30 -3.49 -0.40
CA ALA A 83 5.54 -2.94 -0.96
C ALA A 83 6.15 -1.90 0.00
N LEU A 84 6.56 -2.34 1.20
CA LEU A 84 6.93 -1.47 2.31
C LEU A 84 8.06 -0.48 2.01
N PRO A 85 9.16 -0.84 1.31
CA PRO A 85 10.21 0.13 0.98
C PRO A 85 9.71 1.26 0.07
N ALA A 86 8.83 0.97 -0.89
CA ALA A 86 8.23 1.99 -1.74
C ALA A 86 7.27 2.90 -0.95
N SER A 87 6.52 2.33 -0.02
CA SER A 87 5.62 3.06 0.87
C SER A 87 6.37 4.09 1.73
N GLU A 88 7.51 3.69 2.31
CA GLU A 88 8.37 4.55 3.11
C GLU A 88 8.74 5.84 2.38
N GLU A 89 9.21 5.75 1.13
CA GLU A 89 9.62 6.90 0.33
C GLU A 89 8.47 7.93 0.19
N TRP A 90 7.25 7.47 -0.01
CA TRP A 90 6.11 8.34 -0.23
C TRP A 90 5.57 8.98 1.06
N TYR A 91 5.59 8.29 2.20
CA TYR A 91 5.29 8.92 3.49
C TYR A 91 6.30 10.00 3.84
N LYS A 92 7.58 9.75 3.61
CA LYS A 92 8.63 10.73 3.81
C LYS A 92 8.38 12.01 2.98
N ARG A 93 8.01 11.84 1.70
CA ARG A 93 7.62 12.98 0.84
C ARG A 93 6.39 13.72 1.36
N ALA A 94 5.39 13.02 1.89
CA ALA A 94 4.21 13.67 2.49
C ALA A 94 4.59 14.50 3.72
N ILE A 95 5.51 14.01 4.55
CA ILE A 95 6.06 14.74 5.70
C ILE A 95 6.86 15.98 5.24
N ASP A 96 7.72 15.83 4.24
CA ASP A 96 8.52 16.92 3.67
C ASP A 96 7.64 18.05 3.09
N LEU A 97 6.48 17.69 2.54
CA LEU A 97 5.45 18.60 2.06
C LEU A 97 4.54 19.15 3.18
N LYS A 98 4.82 18.79 4.44
CA LYS A 98 4.09 19.22 5.65
C LYS A 98 2.64 18.76 5.75
N TRP A 99 2.26 17.74 4.97
CA TRP A 99 0.93 17.13 5.05
C TRP A 99 0.65 16.52 6.45
N ALA A 100 1.69 16.06 7.12
CA ALA A 100 1.61 15.50 8.47
C ALA A 100 1.27 16.54 9.56
N ASP A 101 1.43 17.84 9.31
CA ASP A 101 1.16 18.90 10.28
C ASP A 101 -0.34 18.95 10.66
N ASP A 102 -1.21 18.70 9.67
CA ASP A 102 -2.67 18.64 9.85
C ASP A 102 -3.22 17.20 9.80
N ASN A 103 -2.40 16.22 9.44
CA ASN A 103 -2.78 14.83 9.24
C ASN A 103 -1.82 13.88 9.98
N PRO A 104 -1.92 13.75 11.31
CA PRO A 104 -1.00 12.98 12.13
C PRO A 104 -0.96 11.49 11.77
N ASP A 105 -2.01 10.93 11.14
CA ASP A 105 -2.08 9.55 10.68
C ASP A 105 -0.93 9.17 9.72
N VAL A 106 -0.30 10.14 9.08
CA VAL A 106 0.93 9.91 8.29
C VAL A 106 2.00 9.24 9.15
N PHE A 107 2.26 9.76 10.35
CA PHE A 107 3.24 9.18 11.27
C PHE A 107 2.84 7.78 11.74
N LYS A 108 1.55 7.55 12.03
CA LYS A 108 1.03 6.23 12.41
C LYS A 108 1.30 5.19 11.32
N HIS A 109 0.93 5.48 10.09
CA HIS A 109 1.07 4.54 8.98
C HIS A 109 2.54 4.35 8.58
N TYR A 110 3.35 5.39 8.68
CA TYR A 110 4.80 5.28 8.47
C TYR A 110 5.46 4.41 9.55
N GLY A 111 5.07 4.57 10.83
CA GLY A 111 5.50 3.67 11.91
C GLY A 111 5.10 2.22 11.66
N MET A 112 3.90 1.97 11.11
CA MET A 112 3.48 0.61 10.73
C MET A 112 4.34 0.02 9.59
N VAL A 113 4.87 0.84 8.69
CA VAL A 113 5.82 0.39 7.66
C VAL A 113 7.11 -0.10 8.31
N PHE A 114 7.73 0.71 9.15
CA PHE A 114 8.95 0.33 9.89
C PHE A 114 8.74 -0.92 10.75
N MET A 115 7.61 -0.99 11.46
CA MET A 115 7.24 -2.17 12.23
C MET A 115 7.15 -3.43 11.35
N GLY A 116 6.59 -3.30 10.14
CA GLY A 116 6.51 -4.39 9.16
C GLY A 116 7.87 -4.80 8.57
N GLN A 117 8.86 -3.93 8.60
CA GLN A 117 10.24 -4.18 8.18
C GLN A 117 11.12 -4.71 9.34
N GLY A 118 10.60 -4.71 10.57
CA GLY A 118 11.34 -5.10 11.77
C GLY A 118 12.24 -3.98 12.31
N GLU A 119 12.08 -2.76 11.83
CA GLU A 119 12.81 -1.55 12.23
C GLU A 119 12.08 -0.89 13.40
N PHE A 120 12.11 -1.57 14.57
CA PHE A 120 11.25 -1.22 15.70
C PHE A 120 11.59 0.12 16.34
N ASP A 121 12.86 0.52 16.38
CA ASP A 121 13.27 1.82 16.92
C ASP A 121 12.72 2.98 16.09
N ASP A 122 12.79 2.87 14.77
CA ASP A 122 12.24 3.86 13.83
C ASP A 122 10.70 3.89 13.89
N ALA A 123 10.07 2.72 14.04
CA ALA A 123 8.63 2.62 14.25
C ALA A 123 8.18 3.37 15.52
N ILE A 124 8.89 3.16 16.65
CA ILE A 124 8.62 3.85 17.92
C ILE A 124 8.73 5.36 17.76
N GLU A 125 9.76 5.85 17.06
CA GLU A 125 9.94 7.27 16.80
C GLU A 125 8.72 7.86 16.06
N GLN A 126 8.20 7.17 15.06
CA GLN A 126 7.02 7.63 14.32
C GLN A 126 5.74 7.59 15.17
N PHE A 127 5.55 6.57 16.03
CA PHE A 127 4.39 6.50 16.91
C PHE A 127 4.42 7.59 18.00
N GLU A 128 5.60 7.99 18.50
CA GLU A 128 5.74 9.14 19.39
C GLU A 128 5.42 10.47 18.67
N LYS A 129 5.82 10.62 17.39
CA LYS A 129 5.42 11.76 16.56
C LYS A 129 3.91 11.79 16.36
N TYR A 130 3.28 10.64 16.06
CA TYR A 130 1.83 10.53 15.94
C TYR A 130 1.13 11.01 17.19
N LYS A 131 1.56 10.54 18.36
CA LYS A 131 1.02 10.96 19.67
C LYS A 131 1.20 12.46 19.91
N SER A 132 2.39 13.00 19.62
CA SER A 132 2.72 14.42 19.84
C SER A 132 1.97 15.36 18.89
N ALA A 133 1.65 14.90 17.69
CA ALA A 133 0.86 15.64 16.69
C ALA A 133 -0.65 15.59 16.93
N GLY A 134 -1.12 15.03 18.06
CA GLY A 134 -2.53 14.98 18.42
C GLY A 134 -3.27 13.72 17.98
N GLY A 135 -2.56 12.69 17.56
CA GLY A 135 -3.12 11.36 17.29
C GLY A 135 -3.59 10.66 18.58
N ASP A 136 -4.21 9.50 18.41
CA ASP A 136 -4.70 8.68 19.54
C ASP A 136 -3.52 8.19 20.40
N ALA A 137 -3.40 8.76 21.60
CA ALA A 137 -2.31 8.46 22.52
C ALA A 137 -2.36 7.03 23.08
N ALA A 138 -3.54 6.45 23.24
CA ALA A 138 -3.69 5.08 23.72
C ALA A 138 -3.25 4.09 22.64
N LEU A 139 -3.69 4.29 21.39
CA LEU A 139 -3.26 3.51 20.26
C LEU A 139 -1.75 3.59 20.04
N ALA A 140 -1.18 4.81 20.06
CA ALA A 140 0.27 5.01 19.93
C ALA A 140 1.05 4.23 21.00
N SER A 141 0.62 4.30 22.27
CA SER A 141 1.25 3.58 23.37
C SER A 141 1.20 2.06 23.17
N THR A 142 0.08 1.52 22.69
CA THR A 142 -0.05 0.10 22.38
C THR A 142 0.88 -0.34 21.26
N MET A 143 1.03 0.48 20.21
CA MET A 143 1.94 0.20 19.09
C MET A 143 3.40 0.22 19.55
N ILE A 144 3.79 1.18 20.38
CA ILE A 144 5.13 1.26 20.98
C ILE A 144 5.43 0.02 21.85
N GLU A 145 4.48 -0.39 22.70
CA GLU A 145 4.62 -1.59 23.51
C GLU A 145 4.78 -2.85 22.65
N SER A 146 4.04 -2.93 21.54
CA SER A 146 4.15 -4.02 20.57
C SER A 146 5.54 -4.07 19.92
N CYS A 147 6.10 -2.92 19.55
CA CYS A 147 7.47 -2.83 19.02
C CYS A 147 8.51 -3.29 20.04
N ASN A 148 8.42 -2.83 21.30
CA ASN A 148 9.33 -3.23 22.36
C ASN A 148 9.28 -4.74 22.59
N SER A 149 8.07 -5.33 22.69
CA SER A 149 7.89 -6.77 22.88
C SER A 149 8.42 -7.58 21.70
N ALA A 150 8.27 -7.09 20.47
CA ALA A 150 8.80 -7.73 19.28
C ALA A 150 10.34 -7.69 19.27
N ALA A 151 10.95 -6.53 19.59
CA ALA A 151 12.39 -6.37 19.69
C ALA A 151 13.00 -7.30 20.75
N GLU A 152 12.39 -7.37 21.94
CA GLU A 152 12.81 -8.31 23.00
C GLU A 152 12.74 -9.77 22.54
N SER A 153 11.67 -10.14 21.81
CA SER A 153 11.48 -11.51 21.30
C SER A 153 12.54 -11.93 20.29
N LEU A 154 13.10 -10.98 19.52
CA LEU A 154 14.23 -11.25 18.61
C LEU A 154 15.54 -11.53 19.35
N ILE A 155 15.73 -10.95 20.55
CA ILE A 155 16.92 -11.14 21.39
C ILE A 155 16.87 -12.48 22.14
N VAL A 156 15.68 -12.86 22.62
CA VAL A 156 15.47 -14.12 23.34
C VAL A 156 15.33 -15.27 22.34
N ASN A 157 16.45 -15.79 21.88
CA ASN A 157 16.50 -16.95 20.99
C ASN A 157 16.28 -18.26 21.77
N ASP A 158 15.17 -18.36 22.49
CA ASP A 158 14.70 -19.58 23.19
C ASP A 158 13.70 -20.39 22.34
N SER A 159 13.86 -20.33 21.03
CA SER A 159 13.02 -21.06 20.09
C SER A 159 13.40 -22.56 20.12
N ARG A 160 12.44 -23.41 20.49
CA ARG A 160 12.54 -24.88 20.35
C ARG A 160 12.55 -25.32 18.89
N PHE A 161 12.36 -24.41 17.97
CA PHE A 161 12.29 -24.65 16.54
C PHE A 161 13.34 -23.84 15.82
N VAL A 162 14.04 -24.47 14.90
CA VAL A 162 14.88 -23.80 13.92
C VAL A 162 14.04 -23.66 12.64
N VAL A 163 13.81 -22.43 12.19
CA VAL A 163 13.10 -22.17 10.94
C VAL A 163 14.11 -21.80 9.88
N GLU A 164 14.17 -22.63 8.84
CA GLU A 164 15.05 -22.43 7.71
C GLU A 164 14.22 -22.29 6.41
N PRO A 165 14.61 -21.39 5.48
CA PRO A 165 13.95 -21.30 4.20
C PRO A 165 14.24 -22.55 3.36
N LEU A 166 13.24 -23.07 2.66
CA LEU A 166 13.40 -24.10 1.64
C LEU A 166 13.93 -23.45 0.36
N VAL A 167 15.25 -23.21 0.30
CA VAL A 167 15.91 -22.39 -0.75
C VAL A 167 15.54 -22.81 -2.17
N MET A 168 15.29 -24.10 -2.41
CA MET A 168 14.88 -24.61 -3.74
C MET A 168 13.41 -24.38 -4.04
N VAL A 169 12.57 -24.22 -3.00
CA VAL A 169 11.11 -24.08 -3.11
C VAL A 169 10.70 -22.62 -3.04
N ASN A 170 11.30 -21.84 -2.12
CA ASN A 170 11.01 -20.42 -1.99
C ASN A 170 11.49 -19.61 -3.19
N SER A 171 10.76 -18.55 -3.53
CA SER A 171 11.08 -17.58 -4.57
C SER A 171 11.19 -16.16 -3.98
N PRO A 172 11.64 -15.15 -4.75
CA PRO A 172 11.54 -13.75 -4.35
C PRO A 172 10.10 -13.22 -4.33
N SER A 173 9.16 -13.91 -4.95
CA SER A 173 7.73 -13.58 -5.01
C SER A 173 6.99 -14.17 -3.80
N PHE A 174 5.67 -13.98 -3.74
CA PHE A 174 4.86 -14.56 -2.66
C PHE A 174 4.78 -16.09 -2.82
N ASP A 175 5.14 -16.82 -1.77
CA ASP A 175 4.98 -18.26 -1.63
C ASP A 175 4.25 -18.54 -0.31
N PHE A 176 3.10 -19.22 -0.35
CA PHE A 176 2.31 -19.49 0.86
C PHE A 176 1.35 -20.67 0.72
N ALA A 177 0.63 -20.98 1.80
CA ALA A 177 -0.39 -22.02 1.87
C ALA A 177 0.10 -23.40 1.42
N MET A 178 1.33 -23.77 1.84
CA MET A 178 1.91 -25.09 1.56
C MET A 178 1.11 -26.19 2.26
N ALA A 179 0.79 -27.24 1.52
CA ALA A 179 0.23 -28.48 2.02
C ALA A 179 1.04 -29.69 1.51
N PHE A 180 1.15 -30.73 2.35
CA PHE A 180 1.71 -32.01 1.89
C PHE A 180 0.71 -32.74 1.00
N ALA A 181 1.13 -33.11 -0.20
CA ALA A 181 0.31 -33.86 -1.17
C ALA A 181 0.30 -35.33 -0.92
N ASP A 182 1.21 -35.84 -0.11
CA ASP A 182 1.32 -37.24 0.23
C ASP A 182 1.46 -37.47 1.76
N LYS A 183 1.20 -38.74 2.20
CA LYS A 183 1.28 -39.12 3.62
C LYS A 183 2.73 -39.22 4.16
N ARG A 184 3.72 -39.22 3.28
CA ARG A 184 5.13 -39.35 3.66
C ARG A 184 5.81 -38.01 3.81
N GLY A 185 5.13 -36.92 3.37
CA GLY A 185 5.69 -35.55 3.37
C GLY A 185 6.79 -35.39 2.32
N GLU A 186 6.75 -36.17 1.24
CA GLU A 186 7.73 -36.13 0.15
C GLU A 186 7.29 -35.22 -1.00
N GLU A 187 5.99 -34.83 -1.03
CA GLU A 187 5.40 -33.94 -2.03
C GLU A 187 4.70 -32.79 -1.36
N VAL A 188 4.91 -31.56 -1.86
CA VAL A 188 4.24 -30.35 -1.40
C VAL A 188 3.57 -29.63 -2.55
N ILE A 189 2.37 -29.09 -2.28
CA ILE A 189 1.68 -28.14 -3.16
C ILE A 189 1.56 -26.83 -2.42
N PHE A 190 1.78 -25.72 -3.12
CA PHE A 190 1.71 -24.36 -2.54
C PHE A 190 1.32 -23.34 -3.59
N ALA A 191 0.80 -22.19 -3.16
CA ALA A 191 0.49 -21.08 -4.04
C ALA A 191 1.70 -20.15 -4.18
N SER A 192 1.95 -19.65 -5.41
CA SER A 192 3.06 -18.75 -5.69
C SER A 192 2.74 -17.76 -6.81
N SER A 193 3.18 -16.51 -6.66
CA SER A 193 3.13 -15.45 -7.70
C SER A 193 4.42 -15.36 -8.52
N ARG A 194 5.26 -16.41 -8.53
CA ARG A 194 6.52 -16.42 -9.30
C ARG A 194 6.29 -16.27 -10.80
N SER A 195 7.29 -15.74 -11.51
CA SER A 195 7.21 -15.41 -12.94
C SER A 195 6.92 -16.60 -13.88
N SER A 196 7.04 -17.84 -13.40
CA SER A 196 6.69 -19.06 -14.14
C SER A 196 5.22 -19.47 -14.01
N ALA A 197 4.39 -18.66 -13.35
CA ALA A 197 2.96 -18.89 -13.20
C ALA A 197 2.24 -18.86 -14.55
N ALA A 198 1.16 -19.64 -14.69
CA ALA A 198 0.41 -19.76 -15.95
C ALA A 198 -0.48 -18.53 -16.23
N GLY A 199 -0.76 -17.71 -15.23
CA GLY A 199 -1.52 -16.45 -15.36
C GLY A 199 -0.69 -15.35 -16.04
N SER A 200 -1.32 -14.56 -16.90
CA SER A 200 -0.65 -13.48 -17.66
C SER A 200 -1.00 -12.06 -17.17
N GLY A 201 -1.64 -11.92 -16.00
CA GLY A 201 -2.08 -10.63 -15.44
C GLY A 201 -1.28 -10.20 -14.22
N GLU A 202 -1.32 -8.89 -13.92
CA GLU A 202 -0.90 -8.33 -12.64
C GLU A 202 -2.10 -8.29 -11.69
N ASP A 203 -1.92 -8.72 -10.46
CA ASP A 203 -2.91 -8.54 -9.39
C ASP A 203 -3.03 -7.03 -9.07
N PRO A 204 -4.22 -6.43 -9.19
CA PRO A 204 -4.38 -4.99 -8.98
C PRO A 204 -4.12 -4.55 -7.54
N ILE A 205 -4.10 -5.47 -6.59
CA ILE A 205 -3.81 -5.20 -5.18
C ILE A 205 -2.30 -5.10 -4.96
N THR A 206 -1.54 -6.11 -5.41
CA THR A 206 -0.13 -6.27 -5.09
C THR A 206 0.81 -5.86 -6.22
N GLY A 207 0.36 -5.90 -7.48
CA GLY A 207 1.18 -5.70 -8.67
C GLY A 207 2.04 -6.90 -9.04
N GLU A 208 1.94 -7.99 -8.30
CA GLU A 208 2.57 -9.27 -8.62
C GLU A 208 1.75 -10.02 -9.69
N SER A 209 2.34 -11.06 -10.28
CA SER A 209 1.57 -11.98 -11.10
C SER A 209 0.45 -12.62 -10.30
N TYR A 210 -0.62 -13.02 -10.94
CA TYR A 210 -1.64 -13.87 -10.31
C TYR A 210 -0.99 -15.15 -9.78
N MET A 211 -1.54 -15.65 -8.69
CA MET A 211 -1.01 -16.83 -8.00
C MET A 211 -1.49 -18.10 -8.65
N ASP A 212 -0.55 -18.99 -8.92
CA ASP A 212 -0.78 -20.35 -9.39
C ASP A 212 -0.36 -21.37 -8.32
N LEU A 213 -0.86 -22.58 -8.43
CA LEU A 213 -0.43 -23.71 -7.61
C LEU A 213 0.77 -24.38 -8.25
N PHE A 214 1.80 -24.62 -7.43
CA PHE A 214 3.02 -25.28 -7.77
C PHE A 214 3.19 -26.54 -6.94
N MET A 215 3.92 -27.52 -7.47
CA MET A 215 4.30 -28.74 -6.79
C MET A 215 5.82 -28.87 -6.76
N ALA A 216 6.35 -29.37 -5.64
CA ALA A 216 7.74 -29.77 -5.50
C ALA A 216 7.82 -31.10 -4.75
N GLU A 217 8.84 -31.88 -5.08
CA GLU A 217 9.10 -33.22 -4.50
C GLU A 217 10.48 -33.26 -3.83
N VAL A 218 10.61 -34.02 -2.76
CA VAL A 218 11.90 -34.26 -2.12
C VAL A 218 12.41 -35.67 -2.50
N ASP A 219 13.67 -35.74 -2.93
CA ASP A 219 14.30 -37.03 -3.26
C ASP A 219 14.76 -37.76 -1.99
N ARG A 220 15.19 -39.06 -2.16
CA ARG A 220 15.67 -39.90 -1.06
C ARG A 220 16.90 -39.35 -0.33
N LYS A 221 17.55 -38.33 -0.87
CA LYS A 221 18.70 -37.62 -0.26
C LYS A 221 18.29 -36.34 0.47
N GLY A 222 16.99 -36.06 0.55
CA GLY A 222 16.45 -34.85 1.19
C GLY A 222 16.57 -33.59 0.33
N LYS A 223 16.82 -33.73 -1.00
CA LYS A 223 16.91 -32.56 -1.88
C LYS A 223 15.57 -32.32 -2.57
N TRP A 224 15.05 -31.11 -2.43
CA TRP A 224 13.85 -30.66 -3.10
C TRP A 224 14.08 -30.38 -4.59
N SER A 225 13.09 -30.70 -5.40
CA SER A 225 13.05 -30.34 -6.83
C SER A 225 12.81 -28.83 -6.99
N ILE A 226 13.07 -28.33 -8.20
CA ILE A 226 12.55 -27.02 -8.62
C ILE A 226 11.04 -27.16 -8.72
N PRO A 227 10.25 -26.21 -8.16
CA PRO A 227 8.80 -26.25 -8.24
C PRO A 227 8.31 -26.13 -9.68
N GLU A 228 7.33 -26.94 -10.04
CA GLU A 228 6.65 -26.93 -11.33
C GLU A 228 5.18 -26.50 -11.15
N PRO A 229 4.63 -25.65 -12.04
CA PRO A 229 3.23 -25.27 -11.97
C PRO A 229 2.33 -26.48 -12.24
N LEU A 230 1.23 -26.58 -11.53
CA LEU A 230 0.18 -27.54 -11.86
C LEU A 230 -0.46 -27.17 -13.21
N GLY A 231 -0.96 -28.20 -13.93
CA GLY A 231 -1.49 -28.01 -15.29
C GLY A 231 -2.72 -27.08 -15.35
N ASN A 232 -3.05 -26.64 -16.56
CA ASN A 232 -4.15 -25.71 -16.86
C ASN A 232 -5.56 -26.21 -16.50
N THR A 233 -5.69 -27.45 -16.03
CA THR A 233 -6.94 -27.95 -15.43
C THR A 233 -7.13 -27.52 -13.99
N ILE A 234 -6.07 -26.98 -13.38
CA ILE A 234 -6.04 -26.50 -11.99
C ILE A 234 -5.74 -25.00 -11.98
N ASN A 235 -4.63 -24.61 -12.63
CA ASN A 235 -4.26 -23.21 -12.73
C ASN A 235 -5.07 -22.49 -13.84
N SER A 236 -5.60 -21.30 -13.54
CA SER A 236 -6.42 -20.48 -14.42
C SER A 236 -5.77 -19.08 -14.65
N PRO A 237 -6.34 -18.19 -15.46
CA PRO A 237 -5.88 -16.79 -15.56
C PRO A 237 -6.19 -15.92 -14.36
N SER A 238 -6.61 -16.48 -13.24
CA SER A 238 -6.96 -15.79 -11.98
C SER A 238 -6.11 -16.33 -10.83
N ASN A 239 -6.23 -15.72 -9.63
CA ASN A 239 -5.54 -16.22 -8.45
C ASN A 239 -6.10 -17.58 -7.99
N GLU A 240 -5.23 -18.57 -7.85
CA GLU A 240 -5.50 -19.82 -7.16
C GLU A 240 -5.15 -19.68 -5.67
N GLY A 241 -5.97 -20.29 -4.82
CA GLY A 241 -5.84 -20.23 -3.36
C GLY A 241 -5.15 -21.42 -2.73
N GLY A 242 -5.13 -21.43 -1.39
CA GLY A 242 -4.52 -22.53 -0.63
C GLY A 242 -5.20 -23.89 -0.84
N VAL A 243 -4.39 -24.94 -0.76
CA VAL A 243 -4.79 -26.33 -0.96
C VAL A 243 -4.98 -27.03 0.39
N THR A 244 -6.05 -27.81 0.52
CA THR A 244 -6.21 -28.87 1.55
C THR A 244 -6.39 -30.21 0.85
N LEU A 245 -5.66 -31.21 1.29
CA LEU A 245 -5.69 -32.58 0.75
C LEU A 245 -6.13 -33.59 1.81
#